data_d1f9cba5876d5fab81ccf505513a9be7
#
_entry.id   d1f9cba5876d5fab81ccf505513a9be7
#
_cell.length_a   1.000
_cell.length_b   1.000
_cell.length_c   1.000
_cell.angle_alpha   90.00
_cell.angle_beta   90.00
_cell.angle_gamma   90.00
#
_symmetry.space_group_name_H-M   'P 1'
#
loop_
_entity.id
_entity.type
_entity.pdbx_description
1 polymer ?
#
loop_
_entity_poly.entity_id
_entity_poly.type
_entity_poly.pdbx_seq_one_letter_code
_entity_poly.pdbx_strand_id
1 'polypeptide(L)'
;MQNEKEVSRRAVLCGLAVLTLGLVPDTAIAATGVKVLSNGKVEVTLSSNPALKKVGGTVQFEDGAGQSIALVRTGKASSAYRALNLSCTHEGEKVLKSGTKWVCPEHRAEFALNGDVKVGPARTNLVQLPIKVSTTKVVIG
;
A
#
# COMPACT_ATOMS: atom_id res chain seq x y z
N MET A 1 30.39 15.49 22.66
CA MET A 1 29.25 15.80 23.51
C MET A 1 28.06 16.32 22.76
N GLN A 2 28.20 17.32 21.94
CA GLN A 2 27.08 17.83 21.16
C GLN A 2 26.54 16.80 20.18
N ASN A 3 27.41 16.00 19.59
CA ASN A 3 27.01 14.94 18.67
C ASN A 3 26.18 13.85 19.37
N GLU A 4 26.51 13.55 20.61
CA GLU A 4 25.76 12.58 21.40
C GLU A 4 24.35 13.06 21.67
N LYS A 5 24.20 14.36 21.95
CA LYS A 5 22.88 14.98 22.15
C LYS A 5 22.03 14.93 20.88
N GLU A 6 22.65 15.16 19.75
CA GLU A 6 21.95 15.09 18.45
C GLU A 6 21.51 13.66 18.15
N VAL A 7 22.38 12.69 18.38
CA VAL A 7 22.05 11.27 18.21
C VAL A 7 20.91 10.89 19.14
N SER A 8 20.96 11.35 20.39
CA SER A 8 19.91 11.09 21.35
C SER A 8 18.56 11.68 20.91
N ARG A 9 18.57 12.89 20.38
CA ARG A 9 17.36 13.51 19.84
C ARG A 9 16.77 12.74 18.67
N ARG A 10 17.63 12.30 17.78
CA ARG A 10 17.20 11.46 16.65
C ARG A 10 16.63 10.14 17.14
N ALA A 11 17.26 9.54 18.10
CA ALA A 11 16.77 8.30 18.70
C ALA A 11 15.40 8.50 19.35
N VAL A 12 15.20 9.60 20.03
CA VAL A 12 13.91 9.96 20.63
C VAL A 12 12.85 10.17 19.56
N LEU A 13 13.18 10.87 18.48
CA LEU A 13 12.25 11.08 17.37
C LEU A 13 11.88 9.77 16.69
N CYS A 14 12.86 8.92 16.46
CA CYS A 14 12.61 7.58 15.92
C CYS A 14 11.74 6.75 16.88
N GLY A 15 12.01 6.84 18.18
CA GLY A 15 11.22 6.16 19.19
C GLY A 15 9.78 6.63 19.21
N LEU A 16 9.55 7.94 19.10
CA LEU A 16 8.20 8.50 19.03
C LEU A 16 7.46 8.05 17.76
N ALA A 17 8.16 8.03 16.62
CA ALA A 17 7.58 7.54 15.38
C ALA A 17 7.18 6.07 15.50
N VAL A 18 8.01 5.24 16.11
CA VAL A 18 7.72 3.82 16.35
C VAL A 18 6.52 3.68 17.28
N LEU A 19 6.44 4.47 18.33
CA LEU A 19 5.30 4.46 19.24
C LEU A 19 4.01 4.86 18.52
N THR A 20 4.07 5.88 17.67
CA THR A 20 2.92 6.31 16.89
C THR A 20 2.45 5.21 15.95
N LEU A 21 3.39 4.55 15.28
CA LEU A 21 3.09 3.41 14.41
C LEU A 21 2.54 2.23 15.20
N GLY A 22 3.03 2.00 16.41
CA GLY A 22 2.54 0.93 17.28
C GLY A 22 1.11 1.15 17.76
N LEU A 23 0.64 2.39 17.78
CA LEU A 23 -0.74 2.70 18.15
C LEU A 23 -1.73 2.50 17.00
N VAL A 24 -1.24 2.40 15.78
CA VAL A 24 -2.06 2.16 14.60
C VAL A 24 -2.03 0.67 14.29
N PRO A 25 -3.10 -0.08 14.54
CA PRO A 25 -3.17 -1.47 14.12
C PRO A 25 -3.14 -1.53 12.59
N ASP A 26 -2.54 -2.54 12.05
CA ASP A 26 -2.48 -2.75 10.60
C ASP A 26 -1.79 -1.63 9.84
N THR A 27 -0.62 -1.27 10.29
CA THR A 27 0.20 -0.33 9.53
C THR A 27 0.41 -0.82 8.12
N ALA A 28 0.22 0.08 7.18
CA ALA A 28 0.52 -0.19 5.79
C ALA A 28 2.01 -0.51 5.63
N ILE A 29 2.30 -1.59 4.93
CA ILE A 29 3.68 -1.96 4.62
C ILE A 29 4.08 -1.21 3.37
N ALA A 30 5.11 -0.37 3.49
CA ALA A 30 5.67 0.32 2.35
C ALA A 30 6.39 -0.68 1.44
N ALA A 31 6.15 -0.58 0.14
CA ALA A 31 6.86 -1.39 -0.84
C ALA A 31 8.32 -0.98 -0.91
N THR A 32 9.20 -1.95 -1.11
CA THR A 32 10.61 -1.73 -1.41
C THR A 32 10.91 -2.21 -2.82
N GLY A 33 12.06 -1.81 -3.38
CA GLY A 33 12.40 -2.19 -4.75
C GLY A 33 11.41 -1.67 -5.78
N VAL A 34 10.87 -0.49 -5.55
CA VAL A 34 9.92 0.17 -6.44
C VAL A 34 10.68 1.11 -7.37
N LYS A 35 10.42 1.01 -8.66
CA LYS A 35 11.05 1.84 -9.67
C LYS A 35 9.98 2.44 -10.59
N VAL A 36 9.97 3.75 -10.69
CA VAL A 36 9.12 4.45 -11.66
C VAL A 36 9.85 4.47 -13.01
N LEU A 37 9.21 3.91 -14.02
CA LEU A 37 9.78 3.80 -15.36
C LEU A 37 9.54 5.10 -16.15
N SER A 38 10.33 5.29 -17.20
CA SER A 38 10.24 6.48 -18.05
C SER A 38 8.87 6.64 -18.74
N ASN A 39 8.15 5.53 -18.94
CA ASN A 39 6.80 5.54 -19.53
C ASN A 39 5.68 5.79 -18.49
N GLY A 40 6.04 6.09 -17.24
CA GLY A 40 5.10 6.32 -16.14
C GLY A 40 4.62 5.06 -15.43
N LYS A 41 4.97 3.89 -15.91
CA LYS A 41 4.65 2.63 -15.23
C LYS A 41 5.54 2.43 -14.02
N VAL A 42 5.08 1.61 -13.08
CA VAL A 42 5.83 1.31 -11.86
C VAL A 42 6.19 -0.17 -11.85
N GLU A 43 7.44 -0.44 -11.54
CA GLU A 43 7.97 -1.79 -11.41
C GLU A 43 8.23 -2.10 -9.94
N VAL A 44 7.66 -3.20 -9.45
CA VAL A 44 7.81 -3.67 -8.07
C VAL A 44 8.53 -5.00 -8.08
N THR A 45 9.68 -5.06 -7.41
CA THR A 45 10.48 -6.28 -7.30
C THR A 45 9.88 -7.20 -6.23
N LEU A 46 9.51 -8.41 -6.61
CA LEU A 46 8.85 -9.34 -5.69
C LEU A 46 9.75 -9.81 -4.56
N SER A 47 11.03 -10.10 -4.85
CA SER A 47 11.97 -10.57 -3.82
C SER A 47 12.22 -9.54 -2.72
N SER A 48 12.03 -8.26 -3.01
CA SER A 48 12.19 -7.18 -2.04
C SER A 48 10.96 -6.97 -1.16
N ASN A 49 9.86 -7.66 -1.46
CA ASN A 49 8.58 -7.49 -0.78
C ASN A 49 8.05 -8.82 -0.25
N PRO A 50 8.62 -9.35 0.83
CA PRO A 50 8.26 -10.68 1.35
C PRO A 50 6.79 -10.77 1.77
N ALA A 51 6.12 -9.67 2.08
CA ALA A 51 4.69 -9.67 2.38
C ALA A 51 3.87 -10.23 1.24
N LEU A 52 4.32 -10.08 -0.01
CA LEU A 52 3.61 -10.57 -1.19
C LEU A 52 3.74 -12.08 -1.41
N LYS A 53 4.50 -12.78 -0.58
CA LYS A 53 4.60 -14.24 -0.63
C LYS A 53 3.36 -14.93 -0.08
N LYS A 54 2.58 -14.24 0.74
CA LYS A 54 1.37 -14.77 1.36
C LYS A 54 0.13 -14.21 0.68
N VAL A 55 -0.89 -15.03 0.55
CA VAL A 55 -2.21 -14.57 0.10
C VAL A 55 -2.74 -13.54 1.09
N GLY A 56 -3.23 -12.43 0.58
CA GLY A 56 -3.65 -11.29 1.40
C GLY A 56 -2.50 -10.34 1.73
N GLY A 57 -1.28 -10.67 1.39
CA GLY A 57 -0.13 -9.77 1.55
C GLY A 57 -0.30 -8.52 0.68
N THR A 58 0.07 -7.39 1.24
CA THR A 58 -0.17 -6.09 0.61
C THR A 58 1.01 -5.17 0.88
N VAL A 59 1.43 -4.46 -0.15
CA VAL A 59 2.42 -3.39 -0.02
C VAL A 59 1.89 -2.14 -0.71
N GLN A 60 2.31 -0.98 -0.23
CA GLN A 60 1.87 0.32 -0.74
C GLN A 60 3.06 1.12 -1.25
N PHE A 61 2.81 1.90 -2.28
CA PHE A 61 3.79 2.81 -2.86
C PHE A 61 3.05 3.97 -3.54
N GLU A 62 3.81 4.98 -3.94
CA GLU A 62 3.30 6.07 -4.76
C GLU A 62 3.82 5.92 -6.19
N ASP A 63 2.97 6.23 -7.15
CA ASP A 63 3.37 6.27 -8.56
C ASP A 63 4.10 7.58 -8.89
N GLY A 64 4.49 7.77 -10.15
CA GLY A 64 5.17 8.98 -10.59
C GLY A 64 4.34 10.25 -10.48
N ALA A 65 3.03 10.13 -10.35
CA ALA A 65 2.10 11.26 -10.18
C ALA A 65 1.75 11.49 -8.70
N GLY A 66 2.33 10.74 -7.79
CA GLY A 66 2.07 10.88 -6.35
C GLY A 66 0.79 10.21 -5.88
N GLN A 67 0.18 9.35 -6.70
CA GLN A 67 -1.00 8.60 -6.30
C GLN A 67 -0.61 7.40 -5.45
N SER A 68 -1.37 7.14 -4.40
CA SER A 68 -1.17 5.97 -3.54
C SER A 68 -1.74 4.73 -4.21
N ILE A 69 -0.89 3.71 -4.33
CA ILE A 69 -1.22 2.44 -4.98
C ILE A 69 -0.93 1.31 -3.99
N ALA A 70 -1.77 0.28 -4.00
CA ALA A 70 -1.50 -0.95 -3.29
C ALA A 70 -1.35 -2.10 -4.27
N LEU A 71 -0.38 -2.96 -4.03
CA LEU A 71 -0.25 -4.24 -4.71
C LEU A 71 -0.65 -5.33 -3.73
N VAL A 72 -1.64 -6.12 -4.08
CA VAL A 72 -2.24 -7.14 -3.23
C VAL A 72 -2.06 -8.52 -3.84
N ARG A 73 -1.61 -9.47 -3.04
CA ARG A 73 -1.60 -10.88 -3.42
C ARG A 73 -3.00 -11.46 -3.21
N THR A 74 -3.70 -11.77 -4.28
CA THR A 74 -5.12 -12.16 -4.22
C THR A 74 -5.36 -13.66 -4.17
N GLY A 75 -4.35 -14.45 -4.45
CA GLY A 75 -4.48 -15.90 -4.48
C GLY A 75 -3.16 -16.63 -4.47
N LYS A 76 -3.21 -17.96 -4.52
CA LYS A 76 -2.02 -18.82 -4.48
C LYS A 76 -1.26 -18.87 -5.80
N ALA A 77 -1.94 -18.61 -6.91
CA ALA A 77 -1.29 -18.62 -8.23
C ALA A 77 -0.18 -17.56 -8.29
N SER A 78 0.88 -17.86 -8.99
CA SER A 78 2.03 -16.94 -9.10
C SER A 78 1.70 -15.61 -9.77
N SER A 79 0.61 -15.55 -10.52
CA SER A 79 0.11 -14.34 -11.18
C SER A 79 -1.06 -13.68 -10.46
N ALA A 80 -1.44 -14.16 -9.27
CA ALA A 80 -2.61 -13.70 -8.55
C ALA A 80 -2.31 -12.43 -7.76
N TYR A 81 -2.19 -11.32 -8.46
CA TYR A 81 -1.97 -10.00 -7.90
C TYR A 81 -3.01 -9.01 -8.41
N ARG A 82 -3.22 -7.96 -7.66
CA ARG A 82 -4.09 -6.85 -8.07
C ARG A 82 -3.45 -5.55 -7.61
N ALA A 83 -3.40 -4.57 -8.50
CA ALA A 83 -2.96 -3.22 -8.16
C ALA A 83 -4.17 -2.32 -8.05
N LEU A 84 -4.28 -1.62 -6.94
CA LEU A 84 -5.44 -0.79 -6.61
C LEU A 84 -5.01 0.65 -6.41
N ASN A 85 -5.74 1.57 -7.02
CA ASN A 85 -5.64 2.97 -6.66
C ASN A 85 -6.37 3.16 -5.32
N LEU A 86 -5.67 3.72 -4.33
CA LEU A 86 -6.20 3.87 -2.98
C LEU A 86 -7.07 5.12 -2.79
N SER A 87 -7.49 5.75 -3.87
CA SER A 87 -8.48 6.83 -3.80
C SER A 87 -9.89 6.26 -3.65
N CYS A 88 -10.57 6.66 -2.58
CA CYS A 88 -11.96 6.26 -2.37
C CYS A 88 -12.82 6.68 -3.57
N THR A 89 -13.60 5.76 -4.09
CA THR A 89 -14.44 6.01 -5.26
C THR A 89 -15.65 6.91 -4.95
N HIS A 90 -15.85 7.26 -3.70
CA HIS A 90 -16.87 8.23 -3.29
C HIS A 90 -16.39 9.67 -3.50
N GLU A 91 -15.26 10.07 -2.86
CA GLU A 91 -14.78 11.45 -2.91
C GLU A 91 -13.26 11.60 -3.14
N GLY A 92 -12.57 10.52 -3.45
CA GLY A 92 -11.15 10.57 -3.76
C GLY A 92 -10.21 10.59 -2.56
N GLU A 93 -10.73 10.50 -1.35
CA GLU A 93 -9.89 10.41 -0.14
C GLU A 93 -9.10 9.11 -0.13
N LYS A 94 -7.88 9.16 0.41
CA LYS A 94 -7.05 7.97 0.52
C LYS A 94 -7.66 6.98 1.51
N VAL A 95 -7.93 5.77 1.05
CA VAL A 95 -8.37 4.69 1.93
C VAL A 95 -7.19 4.13 2.72
N LEU A 96 -7.45 3.68 3.93
CA LEU A 96 -6.44 3.13 4.83
C LEU A 96 -6.70 1.64 5.05
N LYS A 97 -5.62 0.88 5.15
CA LYS A 97 -5.71 -0.55 5.45
C LYS A 97 -6.11 -0.73 6.91
N SER A 98 -7.13 -1.55 7.13
CA SER A 98 -7.58 -1.94 8.46
C SER A 98 -7.89 -3.44 8.45
N GLY A 99 -7.01 -4.26 8.99
CA GLY A 99 -7.12 -5.71 8.95
C GLY A 99 -7.11 -6.21 7.50
N THR A 100 -8.18 -6.85 7.10
CA THR A 100 -8.32 -7.42 5.75
C THR A 100 -9.20 -6.56 4.83
N LYS A 101 -9.29 -5.28 5.11
CA LYS A 101 -10.12 -4.35 4.34
C LYS A 101 -9.48 -2.99 4.21
N TRP A 102 -10.02 -2.18 3.32
CA TRP A 102 -9.69 -0.77 3.15
C TRP A 102 -10.84 0.07 3.67
N VAL A 103 -10.56 1.12 4.41
CA VAL A 103 -11.57 2.01 5.01
C VAL A 103 -11.28 3.44 4.61
N CYS A 104 -12.30 4.13 4.11
CA CYS A 104 -12.21 5.57 3.87
C CYS A 104 -12.41 6.30 5.21
N PRO A 105 -11.45 7.12 5.66
CA PRO A 105 -11.57 7.79 6.96
C PRO A 105 -12.63 8.88 6.99
N GLU A 106 -13.01 9.43 5.83
CA GLU A 106 -13.97 10.53 5.77
C GLU A 106 -15.41 10.06 5.99
N HIS A 107 -15.85 9.05 5.23
CA HIS A 107 -17.24 8.61 5.25
C HIS A 107 -17.41 7.14 5.58
N ARG A 108 -16.33 6.48 5.97
CA ARG A 108 -16.29 5.08 6.39
C ARG A 108 -16.75 4.08 5.33
N ALA A 109 -16.62 4.41 4.06
CA ALA A 109 -16.78 3.42 3.01
C ALA A 109 -15.74 2.31 3.20
N GLU A 110 -16.13 1.06 2.98
CA GLU A 110 -15.25 -0.09 3.16
C GLU A 110 -15.13 -0.89 1.88
N PHE A 111 -13.95 -1.39 1.64
CA PHE A 111 -13.63 -2.21 0.48
C PHE A 111 -12.91 -3.46 0.98
N ALA A 112 -13.19 -4.59 0.37
CA ALA A 112 -12.41 -5.79 0.61
C ALA A 112 -10.95 -5.57 0.22
N LEU A 113 -10.07 -6.41 0.69
CA LEU A 113 -8.64 -6.28 0.40
C LEU A 113 -8.34 -6.28 -1.10
N ASN A 114 -9.12 -6.99 -1.90
CA ASN A 114 -9.00 -7.02 -3.37
C ASN A 114 -9.60 -5.80 -4.06
N GLY A 115 -10.16 -4.84 -3.32
CA GLY A 115 -10.73 -3.61 -3.83
C GLY A 115 -12.24 -3.61 -4.05
N ASP A 116 -12.94 -4.72 -3.83
CA ASP A 116 -14.39 -4.77 -4.01
C ASP A 116 -15.10 -3.95 -2.93
N VAL A 117 -16.03 -3.09 -3.34
CA VAL A 117 -16.80 -2.27 -2.39
C VAL A 117 -17.69 -3.16 -1.52
N LYS A 118 -17.68 -2.89 -0.20
CA LYS A 118 -18.46 -3.63 0.79
C LYS A 118 -19.47 -2.76 1.53
N VAL A 119 -19.09 -1.55 1.87
CA VAL A 119 -19.91 -0.61 2.64
C VAL A 119 -19.88 0.74 1.93
N GLY A 120 -21.10 1.32 1.77
CA GLY A 120 -21.21 2.68 1.23
C GLY A 120 -20.65 3.74 2.17
N PRO A 121 -20.59 4.98 1.72
CA PRO A 121 -21.28 5.55 0.56
C PRO A 121 -20.65 5.29 -0.81
N ALA A 122 -19.44 4.70 -0.88
CA ALA A 122 -18.88 4.31 -2.17
C ALA A 122 -19.76 3.26 -2.86
N ARG A 123 -19.95 3.39 -4.15
CA ARG A 123 -20.81 2.52 -4.95
C ARG A 123 -20.06 1.64 -5.92
N THR A 124 -18.82 1.94 -6.15
CA THR A 124 -17.97 1.19 -7.10
C THR A 124 -16.72 0.71 -6.39
N ASN A 125 -16.12 -0.35 -6.92
CA ASN A 125 -14.88 -0.90 -6.41
C ASN A 125 -13.74 0.12 -6.54
N LEU A 126 -12.67 -0.05 -5.75
CA LEU A 126 -11.45 0.71 -5.96
C LEU A 126 -10.95 0.49 -7.39
N VAL A 127 -10.43 1.54 -8.00
CA VAL A 127 -9.94 1.46 -9.38
C VAL A 127 -8.78 0.48 -9.44
N GLN A 128 -8.91 -0.51 -10.30
CA GLN A 128 -7.89 -1.51 -10.55
C GLN A 128 -6.99 -1.06 -11.70
N LEU A 129 -5.69 -1.09 -11.46
CA LEU A 129 -4.70 -0.73 -12.48
C LEU A 129 -4.27 -1.98 -13.26
N PRO A 130 -3.97 -1.82 -14.57
CA PRO A 130 -3.41 -2.93 -15.35
C PRO A 130 -2.07 -3.36 -14.79
N ILE A 131 -1.83 -4.68 -14.77
CA ILE A 131 -0.55 -5.22 -14.30
C ILE A 131 -0.02 -6.26 -15.27
N LYS A 132 1.29 -6.41 -15.25
CA LYS A 132 1.99 -7.49 -15.95
C LYS A 132 2.90 -8.18 -14.93
N VAL A 133 2.62 -9.45 -14.66
CA VAL A 133 3.35 -10.22 -13.65
C VAL A 133 4.39 -11.09 -14.31
N SER A 134 5.60 -11.06 -13.78
CA SER A 134 6.67 -12.03 -14.14
C SER A 134 7.11 -12.78 -12.88
N THR A 135 8.07 -13.67 -13.03
CA THR A 135 8.59 -14.44 -11.89
C THR A 135 9.31 -13.57 -10.87
N THR A 136 9.81 -12.40 -11.26
CA THR A 136 10.67 -11.56 -10.42
C THR A 136 10.04 -10.20 -10.08
N LYS A 137 9.06 -9.75 -10.86
CA LYS A 137 8.51 -8.40 -10.69
C LYS A 137 7.09 -8.27 -11.20
N VAL A 138 6.41 -7.21 -10.77
CA VAL A 138 5.11 -6.79 -11.27
C VAL A 138 5.26 -5.39 -11.83
N VAL A 139 4.83 -5.19 -13.07
CA VAL A 139 4.78 -3.86 -13.70
C VAL A 139 3.34 -3.39 -13.70
N ILE A 140 3.11 -2.19 -13.20
CA ILE A 140 1.79 -1.61 -12.97
C ILE A 140 1.62 -0.36 -13.83
N GLY A 141 0.49 -0.30 -14.46
CA GLY A 141 0.15 0.88 -15.29
C GLY A 141 -0.02 0.63 -16.77
#